data_f30af7107b217ec08fbefbdce719198a
#
_entry.id   f30af7107b217ec08fbefbdce719198a
#
_cell.length_a   1.000
_cell.length_b   1.000
_cell.length_c   1.000
_cell.angle_alpha   90.00
_cell.angle_beta   90.00
_cell.angle_gamma   90.00
#
_symmetry.space_group_name_H-M   'P 1'
#
loop_
_entity.id
_entity.type
_entity.pdbx_description
1 polymer ?
#
loop_
_entity_poly.entity_id
_entity_poly.type
_entity_poly.pdbx_seq_one_letter_code
_entity_poly.pdbx_strand_id
1 'polypeptide(L)'
;MAEIILYQNSNFGGRSIDLTSNSANLGTDYNFNDQTSSIRVVSGTWLLYKDAGFASTCWILTQGEYPSPGTWGGSNDSISSVRALPGNYGDHYAILFRDSDYGGQMVSFTQSQANFNDIGFNDAASSAIVLGGSWSMYKDINFSGQSWIIASNKGPGNDGRYPSYSGFWDN
;
A
#
# COMPACT_ATOMS: atom_id res chain seq x y z
N MET A 1 9.45 -7.28 -12.22
CA MET A 1 8.95 -5.88 -12.22
C MET A 1 7.46 -5.95 -11.96
N ALA A 2 6.88 -5.08 -11.14
CA ALA A 2 5.44 -5.11 -10.91
C ALA A 2 4.69 -4.59 -12.14
N GLU A 3 3.54 -5.22 -12.47
CA GLU A 3 2.72 -4.86 -13.64
C GLU A 3 1.25 -5.04 -13.32
N ILE A 4 0.43 -4.03 -13.66
CA ILE A 4 -1.02 -4.02 -13.49
C ILE A 4 -1.69 -3.43 -14.73
N ILE A 5 -2.81 -4.03 -15.15
CA ILE A 5 -3.64 -3.53 -16.24
C ILE A 5 -5.01 -3.18 -15.68
N LEU A 6 -5.43 -1.93 -15.90
CA LEU A 6 -6.75 -1.43 -15.54
C LEU A 6 -7.64 -1.36 -16.77
N TYR A 7 -8.87 -1.84 -16.67
CA TYR A 7 -9.84 -1.90 -17.77
C TYR A 7 -11.08 -1.08 -17.45
N GLN A 8 -11.58 -0.38 -18.46
CA GLN A 8 -12.75 0.49 -18.34
C GLN A 8 -14.04 -0.28 -18.08
N ASN A 9 -14.20 -1.46 -18.63
CA ASN A 9 -15.41 -2.27 -18.47
C ASN A 9 -15.11 -3.54 -17.66
N SER A 10 -16.14 -4.12 -17.06
CA SER A 10 -16.04 -5.45 -16.46
C SER A 10 -15.59 -6.50 -17.47
N ASN A 11 -15.08 -7.63 -16.95
CA ASN A 11 -14.56 -8.74 -17.76
C ASN A 11 -13.47 -8.33 -18.75
N PHE A 12 -12.60 -7.39 -18.32
CA PHE A 12 -11.41 -6.94 -19.07
C PHE A 12 -11.73 -6.32 -20.43
N GLY A 13 -12.90 -5.67 -20.53
CA GLY A 13 -13.35 -5.00 -21.73
C GLY A 13 -13.07 -3.50 -21.76
N GLY A 14 -13.34 -2.91 -22.93
CA GLY A 14 -13.18 -1.47 -23.15
C GLY A 14 -11.73 -1.03 -23.27
N ARG A 15 -11.50 0.26 -23.02
CA ARG A 15 -10.16 0.84 -22.99
C ARG A 15 -9.38 0.28 -21.80
N SER A 16 -8.09 0.08 -21.97
CA SER A 16 -7.19 -0.33 -20.89
C SER A 16 -5.95 0.54 -20.81
N ILE A 17 -5.35 0.57 -19.65
CA ILE A 17 -4.01 1.13 -19.41
C ILE A 17 -3.16 0.09 -18.70
N ASP A 18 -1.89 0.00 -19.11
CA ASP A 18 -0.89 -0.89 -18.56
C ASP A 18 0.14 -0.06 -17.79
N LEU A 19 0.35 -0.41 -16.51
CA LEU A 19 1.25 0.31 -15.63
C LEU A 19 2.31 -0.62 -15.06
N THR A 20 3.55 -0.19 -15.20
CA THR A 20 4.74 -0.82 -14.58
C THR A 20 5.39 0.08 -13.54
N SER A 21 4.80 1.25 -13.28
CA SER A 21 5.24 2.24 -12.30
C SER A 21 4.05 2.87 -11.57
N ASN A 22 4.32 3.55 -10.47
CA ASN A 22 3.30 4.28 -9.72
C ASN A 22 2.69 5.41 -10.56
N SER A 23 1.39 5.65 -10.36
CA SER A 23 0.71 6.85 -10.84
C SER A 23 -0.01 7.51 -9.68
N ALA A 24 0.37 8.72 -9.35
CA ALA A 24 -0.29 9.51 -8.32
C ALA A 24 -1.62 10.12 -8.79
N ASN A 25 -1.85 10.16 -10.10
CA ASN A 25 -3.09 10.67 -10.66
C ASN A 25 -3.35 10.07 -12.05
N LEU A 26 -4.20 9.05 -12.09
CA LEU A 26 -4.58 8.37 -13.33
C LEU A 26 -5.28 9.31 -14.33
N GLY A 27 -5.89 10.39 -13.85
CA GLY A 27 -6.50 11.41 -14.71
C GLY A 27 -5.47 12.20 -15.51
N THR A 28 -4.45 12.73 -14.84
CA THR A 28 -3.41 13.54 -15.50
C THR A 28 -2.45 12.67 -16.32
N ASP A 29 -2.09 11.51 -15.81
CA ASP A 29 -1.05 10.67 -16.40
C ASP A 29 -1.57 9.85 -17.59
N TYR A 30 -2.84 9.39 -17.51
CA TYR A 30 -3.40 8.44 -18.47
C TYR A 30 -4.78 8.84 -19.01
N ASN A 31 -5.39 9.93 -18.52
CA ASN A 31 -6.79 10.27 -18.77
C ASN A 31 -7.73 9.07 -18.43
N PHE A 32 -7.51 8.46 -17.24
CA PHE A 32 -8.18 7.23 -16.82
C PHE A 32 -8.74 7.32 -15.39
N ASN A 33 -9.03 8.53 -14.90
CA ASN A 33 -9.62 8.73 -13.57
C ASN A 33 -11.03 8.16 -13.52
N ASP A 34 -11.33 7.45 -12.43
CA ASP A 34 -12.68 6.91 -12.16
C ASP A 34 -13.27 6.15 -13.36
N GLN A 35 -12.46 5.32 -14.01
CA GLN A 35 -12.89 4.52 -15.17
C GLN A 35 -12.65 3.03 -14.99
N THR A 36 -12.12 2.59 -13.86
CA THR A 36 -11.72 1.19 -13.67
C THR A 36 -12.90 0.33 -13.22
N SER A 37 -13.24 -0.69 -14.01
CA SER A 37 -14.27 -1.69 -13.70
C SER A 37 -13.74 -3.12 -13.59
N SER A 38 -12.56 -3.41 -14.15
CA SER A 38 -11.87 -4.70 -13.96
C SER A 38 -10.36 -4.51 -14.00
N ILE A 39 -9.64 -5.45 -13.39
CA ILE A 39 -8.20 -5.32 -13.12
C ILE A 39 -7.53 -6.66 -13.36
N ARG A 40 -6.36 -6.63 -13.99
CA ARG A 40 -5.45 -7.76 -14.04
C ARG A 40 -4.13 -7.35 -13.41
N VAL A 41 -3.77 -7.95 -12.27
CA VAL A 41 -2.44 -7.84 -11.70
C VAL A 41 -1.57 -8.94 -12.31
N VAL A 42 -0.74 -8.55 -13.26
CA VAL A 42 0.15 -9.47 -14.00
C VAL A 42 1.27 -9.93 -13.08
N SER A 43 1.80 -9.01 -12.27
CA SER A 43 2.86 -9.32 -11.30
C SER A 43 2.94 -8.28 -10.18
N GLY A 44 3.48 -8.71 -9.04
CA GLY A 44 3.68 -7.87 -7.87
C GLY A 44 2.45 -7.73 -6.99
N THR A 45 2.52 -6.79 -6.05
CA THR A 45 1.43 -6.36 -5.19
C THR A 45 1.21 -4.88 -5.40
N TRP A 46 -0.04 -4.49 -5.59
CA TRP A 46 -0.42 -3.12 -5.88
C TRP A 46 -1.39 -2.58 -4.84
N LEU A 47 -1.17 -1.33 -4.46
CA LEU A 47 -2.10 -0.52 -3.69
C LEU A 47 -2.84 0.39 -4.66
N LEU A 48 -4.17 0.29 -4.63
CA LEU A 48 -5.07 1.10 -5.46
C LEU A 48 -5.84 2.03 -4.55
N TYR A 49 -5.92 3.29 -4.89
CA TYR A 49 -6.53 4.32 -4.04
C TYR A 49 -7.70 4.98 -4.73
N LYS A 50 -8.71 5.29 -3.92
CA LYS A 50 -9.91 5.98 -4.39
C LYS A 50 -9.58 7.37 -4.91
N ASP A 51 -8.73 8.12 -4.23
CA ASP A 51 -8.39 9.49 -4.59
C ASP A 51 -6.98 9.59 -5.17
N ALA A 52 -6.72 10.66 -5.91
CA ALA A 52 -5.39 11.01 -6.39
C ALA A 52 -4.44 11.30 -5.21
N GLY A 53 -3.13 11.17 -5.43
CA GLY A 53 -2.13 11.40 -4.40
C GLY A 53 -2.00 10.27 -3.38
N PHE A 54 -2.49 9.06 -3.71
CA PHE A 54 -2.46 7.90 -2.82
C PHE A 54 -3.25 8.14 -1.53
N ALA A 55 -4.49 8.56 -1.66
CA ALA A 55 -5.33 8.97 -0.55
C ALA A 55 -6.68 8.25 -0.50
N SER A 56 -7.38 8.36 0.64
CA SER A 56 -8.67 7.73 0.93
C SER A 56 -8.58 6.20 0.99
N THR A 57 -9.68 5.52 0.66
CA THR A 57 -9.77 4.05 0.69
C THR A 57 -8.69 3.42 -0.18
N CYS A 58 -7.99 2.44 0.37
CA CYS A 58 -6.96 1.66 -0.31
C CYS A 58 -7.38 0.20 -0.45
N TRP A 59 -7.20 -0.34 -1.64
CA TRP A 59 -7.33 -1.78 -1.92
C TRP A 59 -5.95 -2.35 -2.23
N ILE A 60 -5.64 -3.50 -1.63
CA ILE A 60 -4.35 -4.19 -1.82
C ILE A 60 -4.60 -5.43 -2.66
N LEU A 61 -4.09 -5.43 -3.89
CA LEU A 61 -4.27 -6.52 -4.83
C LEU A 61 -2.94 -7.22 -5.12
N THR A 62 -2.98 -8.54 -5.11
CA THR A 62 -1.86 -9.41 -5.50
C THR A 62 -2.08 -9.95 -6.92
N GLN A 63 -1.10 -10.63 -7.47
CA GLN A 63 -1.20 -11.27 -8.79
C GLN A 63 -2.51 -12.04 -8.92
N GLY A 64 -3.30 -11.72 -9.97
CA GLY A 64 -4.62 -12.33 -10.19
C GLY A 64 -5.48 -11.53 -11.16
N GLU A 65 -6.66 -12.07 -11.40
CA GLU A 65 -7.69 -11.49 -12.25
C GLU A 65 -8.90 -11.06 -11.43
N TYR A 66 -9.33 -9.82 -11.62
CA TYR A 66 -10.42 -9.18 -10.90
C TYR A 66 -11.44 -8.66 -11.92
N PRO A 67 -12.39 -9.52 -12.38
CA PRO A 67 -13.26 -9.21 -13.51
C PRO A 67 -14.35 -8.19 -13.22
N SER A 68 -14.58 -7.83 -11.96
CA SER A 68 -15.57 -6.83 -11.58
C SER A 68 -15.22 -6.17 -10.25
N PRO A 69 -15.78 -4.98 -9.91
CA PRO A 69 -15.50 -4.31 -8.64
C PRO A 69 -15.72 -5.17 -7.40
N GLY A 70 -16.75 -6.01 -7.39
CA GLY A 70 -17.01 -6.93 -6.28
C GLY A 70 -15.90 -7.95 -6.02
N THR A 71 -15.03 -8.22 -6.98
CA THR A 71 -13.93 -9.20 -6.83
C THR A 71 -12.72 -8.65 -6.08
N TRP A 72 -12.60 -7.32 -5.95
CA TRP A 72 -11.55 -6.69 -5.11
C TRP A 72 -12.11 -5.89 -3.93
N GLY A 73 -13.43 -5.92 -3.72
CA GLY A 73 -14.10 -5.16 -2.67
C GLY A 73 -14.23 -3.66 -2.96
N GLY A 74 -14.04 -3.26 -4.21
CA GLY A 74 -14.14 -1.88 -4.66
C GLY A 74 -15.51 -1.50 -5.21
N SER A 75 -15.60 -0.27 -5.68
CA SER A 75 -16.75 0.26 -6.42
C SER A 75 -16.37 0.46 -7.88
N ASN A 76 -17.37 0.49 -8.75
CA ASN A 76 -17.15 0.85 -10.15
C ASN A 76 -16.65 2.28 -10.25
N ASP A 77 -15.71 2.51 -11.18
CA ASP A 77 -15.22 3.85 -11.51
C ASP A 77 -14.74 4.66 -10.28
N SER A 78 -13.89 4.03 -9.44
CA SER A 78 -13.51 4.61 -8.15
C SER A 78 -12.00 4.63 -7.89
N ILE A 79 -11.16 4.37 -8.88
CA ILE A 79 -9.70 4.35 -8.71
C ILE A 79 -9.08 5.55 -9.40
N SER A 80 -8.32 6.35 -8.63
CA SER A 80 -7.67 7.57 -9.11
C SER A 80 -6.15 7.56 -9.00
N SER A 81 -5.56 6.66 -8.17
CA SER A 81 -4.10 6.49 -8.10
C SER A 81 -3.71 5.06 -7.74
N VAL A 82 -2.52 4.65 -8.17
CA VAL A 82 -2.00 3.29 -7.95
C VAL A 82 -0.52 3.31 -7.60
N ARG A 83 -0.10 2.42 -6.70
CA ARG A 83 1.29 2.28 -6.27
C ARG A 83 1.67 0.81 -6.15
N ALA A 84 2.78 0.43 -6.77
CA ALA A 84 3.35 -0.90 -6.58
C ALA A 84 4.09 -1.00 -5.25
N LEU A 85 3.94 -2.11 -4.55
CA LEU A 85 4.87 -2.46 -3.48
C LEU A 85 6.15 -3.04 -4.07
N PRO A 86 7.30 -2.84 -3.42
CA PRO A 86 8.56 -3.44 -3.86
C PRO A 86 8.44 -4.97 -3.93
N GLY A 87 8.97 -5.58 -4.98
CA GLY A 87 8.72 -6.99 -5.32
C GLY A 87 9.73 -8.01 -4.76
N ASN A 88 10.84 -7.58 -4.20
CA ASN A 88 11.84 -8.45 -3.56
C ASN A 88 12.11 -7.93 -2.16
N TYR A 89 11.42 -8.50 -1.20
CA TYR A 89 11.72 -8.28 0.20
C TYR A 89 12.42 -9.53 0.74
N GLY A 90 13.56 -9.32 1.37
CA GLY A 90 14.20 -10.36 2.16
C GLY A 90 13.36 -10.77 3.37
N ASP A 91 13.96 -11.52 4.29
CA ASP A 91 13.29 -12.02 5.50
C ASP A 91 12.75 -10.89 6.41
N HIS A 92 13.26 -9.67 6.25
CA HIS A 92 12.85 -8.49 7.02
C HIS A 92 12.52 -7.32 6.10
N TYR A 93 11.24 -6.93 6.06
CA TYR A 93 10.79 -5.78 5.28
C TYR A 93 9.54 -5.15 5.91
N ALA A 94 9.64 -3.88 6.23
CA ALA A 94 8.52 -3.08 6.72
C ALA A 94 8.37 -1.78 5.92
N ILE A 95 7.14 -1.34 5.78
CA ILE A 95 6.76 -0.08 5.13
C ILE A 95 5.90 0.71 6.11
N LEU A 96 6.26 1.97 6.33
CA LEU A 96 5.45 2.91 7.08
C LEU A 96 4.84 3.95 6.14
N PHE A 97 3.63 4.35 6.42
CA PHE A 97 2.90 5.36 5.67
C PHE A 97 2.51 6.53 6.56
N ARG A 98 2.53 7.74 6.00
CA ARG A 98 2.19 8.96 6.73
C ARG A 98 0.74 9.00 7.14
N ASP A 99 -0.16 8.56 6.27
CA ASP A 99 -1.59 8.61 6.49
C ASP A 99 -2.16 7.22 6.82
N SER A 100 -3.34 7.18 7.41
CA SER A 100 -4.09 5.94 7.58
C SER A 100 -4.42 5.30 6.24
N ASP A 101 -4.81 4.03 6.26
CA ASP A 101 -5.16 3.27 5.06
C ASP A 101 -4.05 3.28 3.98
N TYR A 102 -2.79 3.27 4.46
CA TYR A 102 -1.58 3.17 3.61
C TYR A 102 -1.39 4.35 2.66
N GLY A 103 -1.93 5.52 3.03
CA GLY A 103 -1.88 6.73 2.24
C GLY A 103 -0.63 7.59 2.44
N GLY A 104 -0.50 8.63 1.62
CA GLY A 104 0.53 9.65 1.72
C GLY A 104 1.94 9.17 1.41
N GLN A 105 2.92 9.85 1.99
CA GLN A 105 4.33 9.47 1.88
C GLN A 105 4.59 8.10 2.50
N MET A 106 5.42 7.29 1.87
CA MET A 106 5.86 6.01 2.43
C MET A 106 7.38 5.95 2.54
N VAL A 107 7.84 5.21 3.55
CA VAL A 107 9.25 4.81 3.73
C VAL A 107 9.32 3.31 3.97
N SER A 108 10.39 2.68 3.52
CA SER A 108 10.58 1.23 3.67
C SER A 108 11.91 0.90 4.33
N PHE A 109 11.94 -0.20 5.07
CA PHE A 109 13.08 -0.63 5.85
C PHE A 109 13.39 -2.11 5.59
N THR A 110 14.67 -2.39 5.41
CA THR A 110 15.25 -3.76 5.41
C THR A 110 16.21 -3.95 6.57
N GLN A 111 16.50 -2.90 7.32
CA GLN A 111 17.41 -2.86 8.46
C GLN A 111 16.95 -1.81 9.48
N SER A 112 17.51 -1.85 10.67
CA SER A 112 17.18 -0.92 11.75
C SER A 112 17.48 0.53 11.38
N GLN A 113 16.57 1.44 11.76
CA GLN A 113 16.69 2.89 11.62
C GLN A 113 16.61 3.54 13.01
N ALA A 114 17.72 4.09 13.49
CA ALA A 114 17.81 4.62 14.86
C ALA A 114 17.16 6.00 15.04
N ASN A 115 16.99 6.75 13.95
CA ASN A 115 16.43 8.10 14.01
C ASN A 115 15.62 8.40 12.74
N PHE A 116 14.31 8.55 12.90
CA PHE A 116 13.42 8.84 11.77
C PHE A 116 13.52 10.28 11.26
N ASN A 117 14.16 11.20 12.00
CA ASN A 117 14.51 12.52 11.47
C ASN A 117 15.45 12.45 10.27
N ASP A 118 16.37 11.48 10.26
CA ASP A 118 17.38 11.33 9.19
C ASP A 118 16.74 11.00 7.83
N ILE A 119 15.51 10.50 7.84
CA ILE A 119 14.75 10.13 6.65
C ILE A 119 13.48 10.99 6.46
N GLY A 120 13.32 12.06 7.25
CA GLY A 120 12.18 12.97 7.17
C GLY A 120 10.84 12.34 7.53
N PHE A 121 10.84 11.33 8.42
CA PHE A 121 9.64 10.56 8.78
C PHE A 121 9.36 10.49 10.29
N ASN A 122 9.95 11.43 11.07
CA ASN A 122 9.70 11.48 12.51
C ASN A 122 8.25 11.88 12.81
N ASP A 123 7.63 11.20 13.79
CA ASP A 123 6.24 11.41 14.25
C ASP A 123 5.20 11.38 13.10
N ALA A 124 5.48 10.66 12.02
CA ALA A 124 4.70 10.73 10.80
C ALA A 124 3.97 9.42 10.46
N ALA A 125 4.26 8.30 11.15
CA ALA A 125 3.66 7.00 10.81
C ALA A 125 2.22 6.90 11.32
N SER A 126 1.27 6.64 10.43
CA SER A 126 -0.13 6.40 10.76
C SER A 126 -0.64 5.02 10.35
N SER A 127 0.05 4.36 9.43
CA SER A 127 -0.24 2.98 9.02
C SER A 127 1.03 2.25 8.56
N ALA A 128 0.99 0.93 8.54
CA ALA A 128 2.15 0.10 8.17
C ALA A 128 1.76 -1.18 7.43
N ILE A 129 2.69 -1.66 6.61
CA ILE A 129 2.65 -3.01 6.03
C ILE A 129 3.98 -3.69 6.34
N VAL A 130 3.92 -4.85 7.00
CA VAL A 130 5.08 -5.69 7.27
C VAL A 130 5.02 -6.90 6.36
N LEU A 131 5.95 -6.98 5.41
CA LEU A 131 6.01 -8.06 4.42
C LEU A 131 6.94 -9.19 4.86
N GLY A 132 7.85 -8.92 5.79
CA GLY A 132 8.76 -9.91 6.34
C GLY A 132 9.26 -9.57 7.74
N GLY A 133 9.39 -10.60 8.58
CA GLY A 133 9.97 -10.50 9.91
C GLY A 133 9.09 -9.84 10.97
N SER A 134 9.76 -9.43 12.02
CA SER A 134 9.20 -8.73 13.18
C SER A 134 10.05 -7.51 13.48
N TRP A 135 9.40 -6.39 13.75
CA TRP A 135 10.04 -5.10 13.96
C TRP A 135 9.63 -4.50 15.29
N SER A 136 10.63 -4.13 16.11
CA SER A 136 10.41 -3.35 17.31
C SER A 136 10.41 -1.87 16.95
N MET A 137 9.26 -1.22 17.17
CA MET A 137 9.10 0.21 17.00
C MET A 137 9.31 0.90 18.33
N TYR A 138 9.97 2.04 18.35
CA TYR A 138 10.29 2.82 19.56
C TYR A 138 9.76 4.23 19.41
N LYS A 139 9.27 4.77 20.53
CA LYS A 139 8.74 6.13 20.58
C LYS A 139 9.83 7.18 20.36
N ASP A 140 11.00 6.93 20.96
CA ASP A 140 12.10 7.89 20.96
C ASP A 140 13.29 7.38 20.12
N ILE A 141 14.16 8.28 19.71
CA ILE A 141 15.37 7.97 18.94
C ILE A 141 16.30 7.00 19.69
N ASN A 142 17.21 6.36 18.96
CA ASN A 142 18.19 5.41 19.49
C ASN A 142 17.57 4.22 20.23
N PHE A 143 16.42 3.73 19.72
CA PHE A 143 15.72 2.56 20.24
C PHE A 143 15.36 2.70 21.72
N SER A 144 14.80 3.84 22.10
CA SER A 144 14.46 4.16 23.50
C SER A 144 12.99 4.53 23.65
N GLY A 145 12.57 4.68 24.92
CA GLY A 145 11.19 4.96 25.25
C GLY A 145 10.26 3.75 25.17
N GLN A 146 8.97 4.00 25.08
CA GLN A 146 7.97 2.95 24.90
C GLN A 146 8.17 2.24 23.56
N SER A 147 8.00 0.92 23.55
CA SER A 147 8.14 0.11 22.36
C SER A 147 6.94 -0.79 22.12
N TRP A 148 6.73 -1.17 20.88
CA TRP A 148 5.72 -2.14 20.43
C TRP A 148 6.25 -2.91 19.22
N ILE A 149 5.62 -4.05 18.94
CA ILE A 149 6.07 -4.95 17.89
C ILE A 149 5.03 -4.98 16.76
N ILE A 150 5.48 -4.75 15.53
CA ILE A 150 4.73 -5.05 14.30
C ILE A 150 5.40 -6.23 13.58
N ALA A 151 4.63 -7.12 13.00
CA ALA A 151 5.15 -8.31 12.34
C ALA A 151 4.29 -8.75 11.16
N SER A 152 4.86 -9.51 10.25
CA SER A 152 4.18 -9.99 9.05
C SER A 152 3.00 -10.94 9.31
N ASN A 153 2.93 -11.52 10.49
CA ASN A 153 1.85 -12.42 10.96
C ASN A 153 1.01 -11.83 12.08
N LYS A 154 1.08 -10.49 12.29
CA LYS A 154 0.29 -9.76 13.27
C LYS A 154 -0.49 -8.63 12.60
N GLY A 155 -1.11 -7.77 13.38
CA GLY A 155 -2.04 -6.73 12.95
C GLY A 155 -3.48 -7.21 13.02
N PRO A 156 -4.48 -6.34 12.78
CA PRO A 156 -5.91 -6.64 12.91
C PRO A 156 -6.38 -7.88 12.12
N GLY A 157 -5.76 -8.16 10.97
CA GLY A 157 -6.04 -9.33 10.12
C GLY A 157 -5.05 -10.49 10.28
N ASN A 158 -4.04 -10.40 11.14
CA ASN A 158 -2.90 -11.33 11.22
C ASN A 158 -2.16 -11.53 9.88
N ASP A 159 -2.09 -10.48 9.09
CA ASP A 159 -1.55 -10.47 7.72
C ASP A 159 -0.45 -9.41 7.51
N GLY A 160 0.08 -8.84 8.60
CA GLY A 160 1.11 -7.80 8.57
C GLY A 160 0.58 -6.42 8.16
N ARG A 161 -0.72 -6.23 8.09
CA ARG A 161 -1.36 -4.99 7.67
C ARG A 161 -1.92 -4.22 8.85
N TYR A 162 -1.50 -2.98 9.00
CA TYR A 162 -1.88 -2.07 10.09
C TYR A 162 -2.45 -0.79 9.46
N PRO A 163 -3.76 -0.75 9.17
CA PRO A 163 -4.37 0.37 8.43
C PRO A 163 -4.44 1.67 9.22
N SER A 164 -4.29 1.59 10.54
CA SER A 164 -4.31 2.77 11.40
C SER A 164 -3.32 2.64 12.55
N TYR A 165 -2.97 3.79 13.15
CA TYR A 165 -2.09 3.86 14.31
C TYR A 165 -2.61 3.05 15.52
N SER A 166 -3.93 2.97 15.71
CA SER A 166 -4.52 2.15 16.77
C SER A 166 -4.19 0.67 16.65
N GLY A 167 -3.99 0.16 15.43
CA GLY A 167 -3.57 -1.22 15.19
C GLY A 167 -2.14 -1.55 15.64
N PHE A 168 -1.30 -0.54 15.91
CA PHE A 168 0.07 -0.75 16.42
C PHE A 168 0.10 -1.14 17.91
N TRP A 169 -0.94 -0.78 18.67
CA TRP A 169 -1.01 -0.93 20.11
C TRP A 169 -1.78 -2.17 20.59
N ASP A 170 -2.48 -2.84 19.68
CA ASP A 170 -3.35 -3.99 20.01
C ASP A 170 -2.56 -5.32 20.04
N ASN A 171 -1.52 -5.40 20.89
CA ASN A 171 -0.78 -6.64 21.15
C ASN A 171 -0.48 -6.86 22.63
#